data_76e2050e79c522418b5a818c512f5bfd
#
_entry.id   76e2050e79c522418b5a818c512f5bfd
#
_cell.length_a   1.000
_cell.length_b   1.000
_cell.length_c   1.000
_cell.angle_alpha   90.00
_cell.angle_beta   90.00
_cell.angle_gamma   90.00
#
_symmetry.space_group_name_H-M   'P 1'
#
loop_
_entity.id
_entity.type
_entity.pdbx_description
1 polymer ?
#
loop_
_entity_poly.entity_id
_entity_poly.type
_entity_poly.pdbx_seq_one_letter_code
_entity_poly.pdbx_strand_id
1 'polypeptide(L)'
;MKITSVDVRRFEKEGSRMKGRATVQLDECFVVRDIRIIDGDNGLFIAMPSKKVPGGHKDIAHPNNRETRKMFEDAILEAYEKAEVEPSNESEEE
;
A
#
# COMPACT_ATOMS: atom_id res chain seq x y z
N MET A 1 3.35 -17.01 8.60
CA MET A 1 3.41 -16.16 7.41
C MET A 1 4.36 -15.00 7.68
N LYS A 2 5.24 -14.76 6.73
CA LYS A 2 6.31 -13.82 6.97
C LYS A 2 6.47 -12.91 5.76
N ILE A 3 6.61 -11.62 6.00
CA ILE A 3 6.91 -10.69 4.93
C ILE A 3 8.39 -10.81 4.60
N THR A 4 8.69 -11.18 3.36
CA THR A 4 10.07 -11.39 2.96
C THR A 4 10.59 -10.29 2.06
N SER A 5 9.71 -9.41 1.56
CA SER A 5 10.17 -8.30 0.75
C SER A 5 9.05 -7.28 0.66
N VAL A 6 9.42 -6.00 0.66
CA VAL A 6 8.47 -4.90 0.49
C VAL A 6 9.08 -3.93 -0.50
N ASP A 7 8.32 -3.62 -1.53
CA ASP A 7 8.75 -2.65 -2.52
C ASP A 7 7.76 -1.50 -2.49
N VAL A 8 8.23 -0.30 -2.22
CA VAL A 8 7.39 0.88 -2.14
C VAL A 8 7.80 1.88 -3.20
N ARG A 9 6.82 2.33 -3.96
CA ARG A 9 7.00 3.42 -4.89
C ARG A 9 6.33 4.65 -4.27
N ARG A 10 7.15 5.63 -3.93
CA ARG A 10 6.68 6.82 -3.25
C ARG A 10 6.60 7.97 -4.22
N PHE A 11 5.49 8.65 -4.24
CA PHE A 11 5.32 9.80 -5.12
C PHE A 11 4.46 10.84 -4.45
N GLU A 12 4.52 12.04 -4.98
CA GLU A 12 3.68 13.13 -4.52
C GLU A 12 2.95 13.67 -5.69
N LYS A 13 1.65 13.83 -5.54
CA LYS A 13 0.81 14.33 -6.58
C LYS A 13 -0.11 15.35 -5.95
N GLU A 14 -0.06 16.55 -6.44
CA GLU A 14 -0.85 17.61 -5.86
C GLU A 14 -2.32 17.30 -5.96
N GLY A 15 -3.04 17.51 -4.88
CA GLY A 15 -4.47 17.24 -4.87
C GLY A 15 -4.83 15.81 -4.58
N SER A 16 -3.86 14.94 -4.39
CA SER A 16 -4.14 13.52 -4.14
C SER A 16 -3.68 13.16 -2.74
N ARG A 17 -4.46 12.35 -2.06
CA ARG A 17 -4.06 11.84 -0.76
C ARG A 17 -3.26 10.56 -0.87
N MET A 18 -3.16 9.97 -2.05
CA MET A 18 -2.37 8.77 -2.22
C MET A 18 -0.91 9.15 -2.36
N LYS A 19 -0.08 8.63 -1.48
CA LYS A 19 1.32 8.99 -1.42
C LYS A 19 2.25 7.90 -1.90
N GLY A 20 1.73 6.74 -2.23
CA GLY A 20 2.57 5.68 -2.72
C GLY A 20 1.80 4.40 -2.93
N ARG A 21 2.51 3.43 -3.49
CA ARG A 21 1.98 2.08 -3.69
C ARG A 21 3.01 1.09 -3.21
N ALA A 22 2.54 -0.02 -2.70
CA ALA A 22 3.41 -1.04 -2.16
C ALA A 22 3.08 -2.40 -2.72
N THR A 23 4.11 -3.20 -2.84
CA THR A 23 4.00 -4.61 -3.19
C THR A 23 4.70 -5.37 -2.07
N VAL A 24 4.03 -6.37 -1.53
CA VAL A 24 4.55 -7.15 -0.42
C VAL A 24 4.67 -8.59 -0.86
N GLN A 25 5.81 -9.20 -0.55
CA GLN A 25 6.02 -10.60 -0.82
C GLN A 25 5.97 -11.37 0.48
N LEU A 26 5.24 -12.47 0.48
CA LEU A 26 5.08 -13.30 1.67
C LEU A 26 5.75 -14.65 1.44
N ASP A 27 6.57 -15.06 2.39
CA ASP A 27 7.21 -16.38 2.38
C ASP A 27 7.91 -16.67 1.06
N GLU A 28 8.37 -15.61 0.39
CA GLU A 28 9.09 -15.70 -0.88
C GLU A 28 8.29 -16.38 -1.98
N CYS A 29 7.00 -16.53 -1.82
CA CYS A 29 6.21 -17.24 -2.80
C CYS A 29 4.86 -16.63 -3.09
N PHE A 30 4.44 -15.60 -2.37
CA PHE A 30 3.14 -15.02 -2.58
C PHE A 30 3.27 -13.49 -2.62
N VAL A 31 2.69 -12.86 -3.61
CA VAL A 31 2.86 -11.43 -3.82
C VAL A 31 1.50 -10.74 -3.74
N VAL A 32 1.43 -9.66 -2.97
CA VAL A 32 0.25 -8.82 -2.91
C VAL A 32 0.64 -7.46 -3.49
N ARG A 33 -0.05 -7.03 -4.54
CA ARG A 33 0.23 -5.77 -5.21
C ARG A 33 -0.86 -4.77 -4.96
N ASP A 34 -0.61 -3.54 -5.35
CA ASP A 34 -1.62 -2.47 -5.34
C ASP A 34 -2.11 -2.13 -3.94
N ILE A 35 -1.24 -2.26 -2.96
CA ILE A 35 -1.52 -1.72 -1.64
C ILE A 35 -1.20 -0.23 -1.72
N ARG A 36 -2.15 0.62 -1.34
CA ARG A 36 -1.99 2.06 -1.44
C ARG A 36 -1.61 2.66 -0.11
N ILE A 37 -0.75 3.67 -0.15
CA ILE A 37 -0.37 4.41 1.04
C ILE A 37 -1.07 5.75 0.95
N ILE A 38 -1.88 6.07 1.95
CA ILE A 38 -2.79 7.20 1.89
C ILE A 38 -2.53 8.10 3.08
N ASP A 39 -2.55 9.40 2.82
CA ASP A 39 -2.37 10.40 3.86
C ASP A 39 -3.75 10.75 4.40
N GLY A 40 -4.08 10.17 5.53
CA GLY A 40 -5.36 10.41 6.17
C GLY A 40 -5.31 11.52 7.19
N ASP A 41 -6.44 11.76 7.82
CA ASP A 41 -6.53 12.85 8.79
C ASP A 41 -5.67 12.58 10.01
N ASN A 42 -5.46 11.33 10.35
CA ASN A 42 -4.67 10.96 11.52
C ASN A 42 -3.31 10.41 11.14
N GLY A 43 -2.87 10.63 9.92
CA GLY A 43 -1.56 10.17 9.48
C GLY A 43 -1.67 9.18 8.35
N LEU A 44 -0.55 8.59 8.01
CA LEU A 44 -0.50 7.65 6.89
C LEU A 44 -1.14 6.33 7.29
N PHE A 45 -1.82 5.74 6.35
CA PHE A 45 -2.35 4.40 6.55
C PHE A 45 -2.32 3.65 5.21
N ILE A 46 -2.54 2.35 5.25
CA ILE A 46 -2.53 1.55 4.04
C ILE A 46 -3.95 1.13 3.69
N ALA A 47 -4.20 1.02 2.40
CA ALA A 47 -5.47 0.51 1.88
C ALA A 47 -5.15 -0.68 1.00
N MET A 48 -5.80 -1.80 1.27
CA MET A 48 -5.53 -3.03 0.56
C MET A 48 -6.13 -2.98 -0.83
N PRO A 49 -5.66 -3.84 -1.73
CA PRO A 49 -6.24 -3.87 -3.08
C PRO A 49 -7.73 -4.15 -3.00
N SER A 50 -8.49 -3.42 -3.79
CA SER A 50 -9.93 -3.49 -3.73
C SER A 50 -10.50 -3.34 -5.12
N LYS A 51 -11.79 -3.66 -5.23
CA LYS A 51 -12.50 -3.48 -6.48
C LYS A 51 -13.79 -2.71 -6.22
N LYS A 52 -14.27 -2.07 -7.24
CA LYS A 52 -15.51 -1.32 -7.14
C LYS A 52 -16.69 -2.27 -7.18
N VAL A 53 -17.61 -2.07 -6.27
CA VAL A 53 -18.82 -2.88 -6.20
C VAL A 53 -19.99 -1.92 -6.02
N PRO A 54 -21.22 -2.37 -6.20
CA PRO A 54 -22.37 -1.51 -5.91
C PRO A 54 -22.29 -1.05 -4.46
N GLY A 55 -22.37 0.25 -4.27
CA GLY A 55 -22.33 0.82 -2.93
C GLY A 55 -20.96 1.17 -2.43
N GLY A 56 -19.88 0.96 -3.22
CA GLY A 56 -18.56 1.36 -2.77
C GLY A 56 -17.47 0.46 -3.29
N HIS A 57 -16.57 0.07 -2.40
CA HIS A 57 -15.43 -0.76 -2.76
C HIS A 57 -15.33 -1.92 -1.80
N LYS A 58 -14.74 -3.00 -2.26
CA LYS A 58 -14.56 -4.17 -1.44
C LYS A 58 -13.14 -4.69 -1.63
N ASP A 59 -12.47 -4.98 -0.53
CA ASP A 59 -11.11 -5.50 -0.60
C ASP A 59 -11.08 -6.82 -1.33
N ILE A 60 -10.10 -6.98 -2.19
CA ILE A 60 -9.87 -8.25 -2.87
C ILE A 60 -9.07 -9.16 -1.95
N ALA A 61 -8.13 -8.57 -1.22
CA ALA A 61 -7.29 -9.32 -0.30
C ALA A 61 -7.01 -8.42 0.89
N HIS A 62 -7.01 -8.98 2.09
CA HIS A 62 -6.75 -8.17 3.26
C HIS A 62 -6.29 -9.07 4.41
N PRO A 63 -5.56 -8.49 5.38
CA PRO A 63 -5.22 -9.24 6.58
C PRO A 63 -6.49 -9.58 7.34
N ASN A 64 -6.52 -10.76 7.92
CA ASN A 64 -7.72 -11.26 8.56
C ASN A 64 -7.72 -11.04 10.06
N ASN A 65 -6.72 -10.38 10.59
CA ASN A 65 -6.68 -10.04 12.00
C ASN A 65 -5.81 -8.83 12.20
N ARG A 66 -5.87 -8.27 13.41
CA ARG A 66 -5.15 -7.07 13.74
C ARG A 66 -3.65 -7.22 13.70
N GLU A 67 -3.18 -8.33 14.14
CA GLU A 67 -1.74 -8.55 14.22
C GLU A 67 -1.12 -8.58 12.84
N THR A 68 -1.78 -9.26 11.92
CA THR A 68 -1.28 -9.30 10.55
C THR A 68 -1.39 -7.93 9.89
N ARG A 69 -2.46 -7.21 10.17
CA ARG A 69 -2.59 -5.86 9.62
C ARG A 69 -1.49 -4.96 10.11
N LYS A 70 -1.17 -5.02 11.39
CA LYS A 70 -0.11 -4.21 11.93
C LYS A 70 1.23 -4.58 11.33
N MET A 71 1.45 -5.86 11.09
CA MET A 71 2.68 -6.32 10.46
C MET A 71 2.83 -5.70 9.08
N PHE A 72 1.75 -5.68 8.30
CA PHE A 72 1.78 -5.06 6.98
C PHE A 72 2.01 -3.56 7.10
N GLU A 73 1.30 -2.90 8.01
CA GLU A 73 1.43 -1.45 8.15
C GLU A 73 2.84 -1.07 8.55
N ASP A 74 3.39 -1.75 9.53
CA ASP A 74 4.73 -1.42 10.00
C ASP A 74 5.76 -1.62 8.91
N ALA A 75 5.70 -2.72 8.19
CA ALA A 75 6.69 -3.00 7.17
C ALA A 75 6.57 -2.03 6.00
N ILE A 76 5.34 -1.73 5.59
CA ILE A 76 5.14 -0.85 4.45
C ILE A 76 5.52 0.58 4.79
N LEU A 77 5.11 1.06 5.96
CA LEU A 77 5.40 2.45 6.32
C LEU A 77 6.88 2.66 6.59
N GLU A 78 7.56 1.65 7.11
CA GLU A 78 9.00 1.74 7.26
C GLU A 78 9.68 1.84 5.91
N ALA A 79 9.27 1.02 4.96
CA ALA A 79 9.84 1.08 3.61
C ALA A 79 9.51 2.40 2.94
N TYR A 80 8.31 2.93 3.22
CA TYR A 80 7.92 4.22 2.67
C TYR A 80 8.87 5.33 3.13
N GLU A 81 9.23 5.32 4.40
CA GLU A 81 10.09 6.37 4.91
C GLU A 81 11.48 6.32 4.29
N LYS A 82 11.92 5.15 3.89
CA LYS A 82 13.24 4.99 3.29
C LYS A 82 13.23 5.19 1.79
N ALA A 83 12.07 5.19 1.17
CA ALA A 83 11.98 5.32 -0.27
C ALA A 83 12.14 6.78 -0.68
N GLU A 84 12.72 6.99 -1.84
CA GLU A 84 12.82 8.33 -2.39
C GLU A 84 11.57 8.64 -3.17
N VAL A 85 11.18 9.91 -3.15
CA VAL A 85 10.04 10.35 -3.90
C VAL A 85 10.37 10.26 -5.39
N GLU A 86 9.53 9.55 -6.13
CA GLU A 86 9.74 9.40 -7.56
C GLU A 86 9.14 10.59 -8.29
N PRO A 87 9.68 10.94 -9.45
CA PRO A 87 9.06 12.00 -10.24
C PRO A 87 7.64 11.62 -10.58
N SER A 88 6.78 12.60 -10.59
CA SER A 88 5.42 12.36 -10.95
C SER A 88 5.33 11.88 -12.38
N ASN A 89 4.56 10.83 -12.60
CA ASN A 89 4.43 10.27 -13.92
C ASN A 89 3.04 9.68 -14.03
N GLU A 90 2.19 10.40 -14.70
CA GLU A 90 0.80 10.00 -14.75
C GLU A 90 0.55 8.71 -15.46
N SER A 91 1.43 8.32 -16.34
CA SER A 91 1.19 7.09 -17.06
C SER A 91 1.24 5.88 -16.16
N GLU A 92 1.74 6.03 -14.95
CA GLU A 92 1.74 4.93 -14.04
C GLU A 92 0.47 4.77 -13.31
N GLU A 93 -0.41 5.66 -13.46
CA GLU A 93 -1.62 5.53 -12.73
C GLU A 93 -2.44 4.54 -13.29
N GLU A 94 -2.75 4.08 -13.64
CA GLU A 94 -3.60 3.24 -14.06
C GLU A 94 -4.40 2.74 -13.41
#